data_9947727fb6a838fb211c55496df2ffbc
#
_entry.id   9947727fb6a838fb211c55496df2ffbc
#
_cell.length_a   1.000
_cell.length_b   1.000
_cell.length_c   1.000
_cell.angle_alpha   90.00
_cell.angle_beta   90.00
_cell.angle_gamma   90.00
#
_symmetry.space_group_name_H-M   'P 1'
#
loop_
_entity.id
_entity.type
_entity.pdbx_description
1 polymer ?
#
loop_
_entity_poly.entity_id
_entity_poly.type
_entity_poly.pdbx_seq_one_letter_code
_entity_poly.pdbx_strand_id
1 'polypeptide(L)'
;MVSLLLSALLCASLTGCSNAKPEEVSLFAMDTYMTITAIGDGAADVLTRISQTVNALEASLSRTVATSEVYQLNRDGCAVWDDDGAQLLSWALRHSEETGGAFDVTIAPLVELWGITSDSPRVPAQAEIDALLPLVGYEHVHQSDFYNISLDEGCAIDLGGVAKGYAADCAAVLFHRSDLTGGCANLGGNVYVYGTNAGGKPWSVAIQDPRSSGNYACVLDLSDAFVVTSGGYQRNFTAPDGTVYQHIIDPKTGYPADSDLTSVSIITHGAMGGQGTCADAYSTALYVMGEAGAVDFWRSHSTTFDMVLITEDGRVLYTPGLADCFNEREGSGYVYQPLAA
;
A
#
# COMPACT_ATOMS: atom_id res chain seq x y z
N MET A 1 14.51 -31.92 -72.24
CA MET A 1 14.41 -32.40 -70.83
C MET A 1 14.89 -31.28 -69.96
N VAL A 2 13.95 -30.55 -69.37
CA VAL A 2 14.19 -29.41 -68.48
C VAL A 2 14.04 -29.93 -67.07
N SER A 3 15.11 -29.86 -66.28
CA SER A 3 15.15 -30.27 -64.87
C SER A 3 14.71 -29.10 -64.02
N LEU A 4 13.56 -29.22 -63.33
CA LEU A 4 13.09 -28.28 -62.33
C LEU A 4 13.79 -28.57 -60.99
N LEU A 5 14.65 -27.65 -60.56
CA LEU A 5 15.18 -27.59 -59.18
C LEU A 5 14.15 -26.89 -58.28
N LEU A 6 13.54 -27.64 -57.37
CA LEU A 6 12.65 -27.16 -56.34
C LEU A 6 13.49 -26.68 -55.16
N SER A 7 13.61 -25.36 -55.00
CA SER A 7 14.25 -24.75 -53.86
C SER A 7 13.26 -24.71 -52.68
N ALA A 8 13.45 -25.59 -51.71
CA ALA A 8 12.71 -25.53 -50.43
C ALA A 8 13.24 -24.35 -49.60
N LEU A 9 12.42 -23.29 -49.46
CA LEU A 9 12.69 -22.20 -48.57
C LEU A 9 12.35 -22.66 -47.13
N LEU A 10 13.39 -22.96 -46.35
CA LEU A 10 13.25 -23.25 -44.92
C LEU A 10 13.01 -21.92 -44.18
N CYS A 11 11.74 -21.60 -43.91
CA CYS A 11 11.42 -20.53 -42.94
C CYS A 11 11.82 -21.00 -41.55
N ALA A 12 13.04 -20.70 -41.14
CA ALA A 12 13.41 -20.76 -39.74
C ALA A 12 12.68 -19.62 -39.02
N SER A 13 11.59 -19.96 -38.30
CA SER A 13 11.00 -19.08 -37.30
C SER A 13 12.02 -18.89 -36.19
N LEU A 14 12.75 -17.81 -36.25
CA LEU A 14 13.53 -17.30 -35.12
C LEU A 14 12.50 -16.86 -34.05
N THR A 15 12.11 -17.76 -33.16
CA THR A 15 11.58 -17.39 -31.86
C THR A 15 12.75 -16.80 -31.10
N GLY A 16 12.99 -15.51 -31.31
CA GLY A 16 13.88 -14.74 -30.47
C GLY A 16 13.23 -14.65 -29.10
N CYS A 17 13.79 -15.30 -28.08
CA CYS A 17 13.62 -14.85 -26.72
C CYS A 17 14.20 -13.43 -26.69
N SER A 18 13.34 -12.41 -26.72
CA SER A 18 13.77 -11.04 -26.49
C SER A 18 14.08 -10.95 -25.00
N ASN A 19 15.37 -11.00 -24.64
CA ASN A 19 15.85 -10.52 -23.34
C ASN A 19 15.69 -8.98 -23.36
N ALA A 20 14.45 -8.49 -23.26
CA ALA A 20 14.20 -7.08 -23.07
C ALA A 20 14.87 -6.68 -21.76
N LYS A 21 15.75 -5.67 -21.84
CA LYS A 21 16.39 -5.15 -20.64
C LYS A 21 15.34 -4.42 -19.79
N PRO A 22 15.36 -4.60 -18.46
CA PRO A 22 14.54 -3.79 -17.59
C PRO A 22 14.85 -2.30 -17.78
N GLU A 23 13.81 -1.50 -17.87
CA GLU A 23 13.91 -0.05 -17.76
C GLU A 23 13.39 0.35 -16.36
N GLU A 24 13.94 1.42 -15.80
CA GLU A 24 13.62 1.85 -14.45
C GLU A 24 13.51 3.36 -14.37
N VAL A 25 12.59 3.83 -13.56
CA VAL A 25 12.47 5.24 -13.16
C VAL A 25 12.36 5.32 -11.63
N SER A 26 13.00 6.35 -11.07
CA SER A 26 12.85 6.70 -9.66
C SER A 26 12.26 8.09 -9.54
N LEU A 27 11.37 8.28 -8.56
CA LEU A 27 10.76 9.57 -8.25
C LEU A 27 10.59 9.72 -6.74
N PHE A 28 10.42 10.96 -6.29
CA PHE A 28 10.02 11.26 -4.91
C PHE A 28 8.62 11.85 -4.96
N ALA A 29 7.66 11.16 -4.37
CA ALA A 29 6.26 11.58 -4.28
C ALA A 29 5.61 10.97 -3.04
N MET A 30 4.50 11.54 -2.58
CA MET A 30 3.77 11.09 -1.39
C MET A 30 4.70 10.87 -0.18
N ASP A 31 5.68 11.78 -0.04
CA ASP A 31 6.67 11.82 1.04
C ASP A 31 7.54 10.53 1.14
N THR A 32 7.83 9.90 -0.01
CA THR A 32 8.68 8.70 -0.08
C THR A 32 9.42 8.57 -1.41
N TYR A 33 10.50 7.79 -1.42
CA TYR A 33 11.16 7.36 -2.64
C TYR A 33 10.44 6.17 -3.25
N MET A 34 10.22 6.27 -4.55
CA MET A 34 9.57 5.25 -5.36
C MET A 34 10.47 4.80 -6.49
N THR A 35 10.40 3.51 -6.81
CA THR A 35 11.13 2.92 -7.94
C THR A 35 10.18 2.04 -8.74
N ILE A 36 10.14 2.27 -10.05
CA ILE A 36 9.25 1.54 -10.95
C ILE A 36 10.10 0.94 -12.06
N THR A 37 10.00 -0.37 -12.24
CA THR A 37 10.70 -1.14 -13.26
C THR A 37 9.69 -1.71 -14.24
N ALA A 38 10.00 -1.68 -15.53
CA ALA A 38 9.19 -2.26 -16.61
C ALA A 38 10.06 -3.07 -17.56
N ILE A 39 9.52 -4.18 -18.09
CA ILE A 39 10.22 -5.11 -18.98
C ILE A 39 9.33 -5.42 -20.19
N GLY A 40 9.79 -5.08 -21.38
CA GLY A 40 9.06 -5.33 -22.63
C GLY A 40 8.95 -4.11 -23.51
N ASP A 41 8.24 -4.25 -24.61
CA ASP A 41 8.08 -3.17 -25.59
C ASP A 41 7.18 -2.06 -25.01
N GLY A 42 7.61 -0.81 -25.19
CA GLY A 42 6.89 0.36 -24.64
C GLY A 42 7.15 0.66 -23.17
N ALA A 43 8.16 0.03 -22.52
CA ALA A 43 8.48 0.21 -21.11
C ALA A 43 8.64 1.69 -20.73
N ALA A 44 9.40 2.48 -21.50
CA ALA A 44 9.62 3.90 -21.23
C ALA A 44 8.32 4.73 -21.21
N ASP A 45 7.37 4.42 -22.11
CA ASP A 45 6.06 5.11 -22.15
C ASP A 45 5.23 4.76 -20.90
N VAL A 46 5.16 3.48 -20.55
CA VAL A 46 4.43 3.03 -19.35
C VAL A 46 5.03 3.64 -18.07
N LEU A 47 6.36 3.65 -17.93
CA LEU A 47 7.05 4.27 -16.79
C LEU A 47 6.74 5.77 -16.69
N THR A 48 6.74 6.46 -17.83
CA THR A 48 6.39 7.89 -17.89
C THR A 48 4.95 8.12 -17.43
N ARG A 49 4.00 7.32 -17.91
CA ARG A 49 2.58 7.43 -17.54
C ARG A 49 2.35 7.13 -16.07
N ILE A 50 2.98 6.07 -15.52
CA ILE A 50 2.87 5.79 -14.08
C ILE A 50 3.42 6.95 -13.25
N SER A 51 4.59 7.50 -13.61
CA SER A 51 5.17 8.65 -12.91
C SER A 51 4.27 9.88 -12.94
N GLN A 52 3.65 10.17 -14.09
CA GLN A 52 2.68 11.27 -14.23
C GLN A 52 1.44 11.04 -13.37
N THR A 53 0.90 9.81 -13.34
CA THR A 53 -0.25 9.44 -12.52
C THR A 53 0.06 9.62 -11.04
N VAL A 54 1.19 9.12 -10.55
CA VAL A 54 1.61 9.27 -9.14
C VAL A 54 1.69 10.74 -8.74
N ASN A 55 2.32 11.59 -9.57
CA ASN A 55 2.43 13.02 -9.29
C ASN A 55 1.05 13.73 -9.33
N ALA A 56 0.17 13.33 -10.22
CA ALA A 56 -1.19 13.88 -10.29
C ALA A 56 -2.01 13.51 -9.03
N LEU A 57 -1.91 12.24 -8.59
CA LEU A 57 -2.56 11.79 -7.37
C LEU A 57 -2.03 12.52 -6.13
N GLU A 58 -0.72 12.76 -6.01
CA GLU A 58 -0.17 13.56 -4.91
C GLU A 58 -0.75 14.98 -4.92
N ALA A 59 -0.79 15.63 -6.08
CA ALA A 59 -1.31 16.98 -6.22
C ALA A 59 -2.82 17.08 -5.87
N SER A 60 -3.60 16.03 -6.12
CA SER A 60 -5.03 15.98 -5.84
C SER A 60 -5.36 15.52 -4.41
N LEU A 61 -4.63 14.52 -3.88
CA LEU A 61 -5.00 13.82 -2.66
C LEU A 61 -4.26 14.27 -1.40
N SER A 62 -3.27 15.17 -1.52
CA SER A 62 -2.48 15.61 -0.37
C SER A 62 -3.31 16.51 0.56
N ARG A 63 -3.34 16.20 1.86
CA ARG A 63 -3.96 17.06 2.87
C ARG A 63 -3.16 18.34 3.15
N THR A 64 -1.93 18.47 2.66
CA THR A 64 -1.02 19.60 2.93
C THR A 64 -0.81 20.54 1.73
N VAL A 65 -1.15 20.10 0.52
CA VAL A 65 -1.07 20.93 -0.70
C VAL A 65 -2.34 21.76 -0.84
N ALA A 66 -2.24 23.09 -0.71
CA ALA A 66 -3.40 23.98 -0.64
C ALA A 66 -4.36 23.93 -1.86
N THR A 67 -3.89 23.46 -3.00
CA THR A 67 -4.66 23.29 -4.23
C THR A 67 -5.29 21.91 -4.40
N SER A 68 -5.00 20.97 -3.50
CA SER A 68 -5.54 19.61 -3.57
C SER A 68 -7.02 19.57 -3.19
N GLU A 69 -7.73 18.55 -3.68
CA GLU A 69 -9.13 18.30 -3.36
C GLU A 69 -9.32 17.99 -1.86
N VAL A 70 -8.42 17.19 -1.27
CA VAL A 70 -8.48 16.85 0.17
C VAL A 70 -8.27 18.09 1.03
N TYR A 71 -7.29 18.95 0.73
CA TYR A 71 -7.08 20.18 1.48
C TYR A 71 -8.29 21.11 1.40
N GLN A 72 -8.87 21.27 0.20
CA GLN A 72 -10.04 22.12 0.01
C GLN A 72 -11.27 21.57 0.73
N LEU A 73 -11.52 20.26 0.65
CA LEU A 73 -12.59 19.61 1.41
C LEU A 73 -12.44 19.82 2.92
N ASN A 74 -11.24 19.59 3.46
CA ASN A 74 -10.95 19.79 4.89
C ASN A 74 -11.13 21.24 5.34
N ARG A 75 -10.83 22.22 4.46
CA ARG A 75 -11.00 23.65 4.75
C ARG A 75 -12.45 24.11 4.65
N ASP A 76 -13.17 23.68 3.62
CA ASP A 76 -14.48 24.22 3.24
C ASP A 76 -15.66 23.36 3.73
N GLY A 77 -15.39 22.14 4.21
CA GLY A 77 -16.37 21.18 4.69
C GLY A 77 -17.19 20.51 3.57
N CYS A 78 -17.04 20.93 2.33
CA CYS A 78 -17.68 20.29 1.17
C CYS A 78 -16.90 20.53 -0.12
N ALA A 79 -17.00 19.59 -1.06
CA ALA A 79 -16.33 19.68 -2.36
C ALA A 79 -17.04 18.82 -3.40
N VAL A 80 -16.72 19.11 -4.68
CA VAL A 80 -17.04 18.22 -5.81
C VAL A 80 -15.72 17.72 -6.36
N TRP A 81 -15.53 16.41 -6.33
CA TRP A 81 -14.27 15.76 -6.68
C TRP A 81 -14.28 15.17 -8.09
N ASP A 82 -13.11 14.88 -8.63
CA ASP A 82 -12.95 14.15 -9.88
C ASP A 82 -13.15 12.62 -9.70
N ASP A 83 -13.04 11.86 -10.80
CA ASP A 83 -13.24 10.41 -10.80
C ASP A 83 -12.29 9.67 -9.86
N ASP A 84 -11.00 10.03 -9.86
CA ASP A 84 -9.96 9.35 -9.08
C ASP A 84 -10.13 9.60 -7.58
N GLY A 85 -10.32 10.86 -7.19
CA GLY A 85 -10.54 11.25 -5.80
C GLY A 85 -11.82 10.64 -5.22
N ALA A 86 -12.93 10.74 -5.95
CA ALA A 86 -14.21 10.19 -5.55
C ALA A 86 -14.18 8.66 -5.43
N GLN A 87 -13.51 7.97 -6.37
CA GLN A 87 -13.35 6.52 -6.33
C GLN A 87 -12.52 6.06 -5.14
N LEU A 88 -11.39 6.73 -4.89
CA LEU A 88 -10.54 6.40 -3.75
C LEU A 88 -11.29 6.60 -2.43
N LEU A 89 -12.01 7.73 -2.27
CA LEU A 89 -12.79 7.97 -1.07
C LEU A 89 -13.87 6.91 -0.86
N SER A 90 -14.61 6.54 -1.91
CA SER A 90 -15.62 5.47 -1.83
C SER A 90 -15.03 4.15 -1.35
N TRP A 91 -13.84 3.77 -1.84
CA TRP A 91 -13.15 2.56 -1.37
C TRP A 91 -12.65 2.72 0.07
N ALA A 92 -12.07 3.87 0.39
CA ALA A 92 -11.56 4.15 1.72
C ALA A 92 -12.66 4.10 2.79
N LEU A 93 -13.83 4.71 2.54
CA LEU A 93 -14.99 4.65 3.43
C LEU A 93 -15.49 3.21 3.62
N ARG A 94 -15.57 2.43 2.54
CA ARG A 94 -15.92 1.02 2.65
C ARG A 94 -14.92 0.25 3.53
N HIS A 95 -13.62 0.48 3.37
CA HIS A 95 -12.61 -0.19 4.21
C HIS A 95 -12.62 0.31 5.65
N SER A 96 -12.96 1.57 5.90
CA SER A 96 -13.21 2.07 7.27
C SER A 96 -14.36 1.32 7.93
N GLU A 97 -15.48 1.11 7.21
CA GLU A 97 -16.63 0.34 7.68
C GLU A 97 -16.27 -1.14 7.92
N GLU A 98 -15.64 -1.81 6.92
CA GLU A 98 -15.24 -3.23 6.98
C GLU A 98 -14.32 -3.51 8.16
N THR A 99 -13.43 -2.57 8.51
CA THR A 99 -12.48 -2.70 9.63
C THR A 99 -13.05 -2.21 10.97
N GLY A 100 -14.31 -1.77 11.00
CA GLY A 100 -14.96 -1.23 12.22
C GLY A 100 -14.23 0.00 12.76
N GLY A 101 -13.71 0.84 11.85
CA GLY A 101 -12.99 2.06 12.16
C GLY A 101 -11.56 1.86 12.68
N ALA A 102 -10.97 0.66 12.58
CA ALA A 102 -9.55 0.48 12.92
C ALA A 102 -8.62 1.15 11.86
N PHE A 103 -9.06 1.20 10.61
CA PHE A 103 -8.63 2.19 9.62
C PHE A 103 -9.76 3.21 9.50
N ASP A 104 -9.47 4.50 9.64
CA ASP A 104 -10.47 5.55 9.53
C ASP A 104 -9.91 6.76 8.78
N VAL A 105 -10.60 7.16 7.72
CA VAL A 105 -10.17 8.29 6.88
C VAL A 105 -10.26 9.63 7.61
N THR A 106 -11.07 9.74 8.67
CA THR A 106 -11.27 10.99 9.42
C THR A 106 -10.21 11.22 10.50
N ILE A 107 -9.12 10.45 10.48
CA ILE A 107 -8.03 10.52 11.47
C ILE A 107 -7.22 11.84 11.42
N ALA A 108 -7.40 12.68 10.40
CA ALA A 108 -6.59 13.88 10.16
C ALA A 108 -6.43 14.80 11.37
N PRO A 109 -7.46 15.13 12.18
CA PRO A 109 -7.30 16.01 13.35
C PRO A 109 -6.32 15.46 14.37
N LEU A 110 -6.31 14.14 14.59
CA LEU A 110 -5.39 13.49 15.52
C LEU A 110 -3.96 13.42 14.95
N VAL A 111 -3.81 13.12 13.64
CA VAL A 111 -2.50 13.13 12.96
C VAL A 111 -1.85 14.51 13.06
N GLU A 112 -2.63 15.58 12.88
CA GLU A 112 -2.15 16.95 13.02
C GLU A 112 -1.77 17.30 14.47
N LEU A 113 -2.59 16.87 15.43
CA LEU A 113 -2.36 17.10 16.84
C LEU A 113 -1.04 16.49 17.32
N TRP A 114 -0.77 15.25 16.95
CA TRP A 114 0.47 14.54 17.27
C TRP A 114 1.68 15.06 16.48
N GLY A 115 1.49 15.46 15.23
CA GLY A 115 2.52 16.01 14.35
C GLY A 115 3.69 15.06 14.07
N ILE A 116 3.54 13.74 14.24
CA ILE A 116 4.62 12.74 14.14
C ILE A 116 5.31 12.76 12.77
N THR A 117 4.56 13.07 11.72
CA THR A 117 5.08 13.20 10.35
C THR A 117 5.44 14.62 9.96
N SER A 118 5.47 15.56 10.91
CA SER A 118 5.84 16.95 10.72
C SER A 118 7.19 17.29 11.35
N ASP A 119 7.65 18.54 11.18
CA ASP A 119 8.87 19.05 11.79
C ASP A 119 8.73 19.32 13.31
N SER A 120 7.54 19.17 13.88
CA SER A 120 7.24 19.51 15.26
C SER A 120 6.40 18.45 15.98
N PRO A 121 6.88 17.20 16.09
CA PRO A 121 6.17 16.15 16.80
C PRO A 121 6.09 16.48 18.31
N ARG A 122 4.97 16.13 18.93
CA ARG A 122 4.77 16.31 20.37
C ARG A 122 3.86 15.24 20.96
N VAL A 123 3.89 15.08 22.27
CA VAL A 123 2.89 14.32 23.02
C VAL A 123 1.78 15.28 23.43
N PRO A 124 0.56 15.14 22.91
CA PRO A 124 -0.58 15.98 23.28
C PRO A 124 -1.01 15.74 24.74
N ALA A 125 -1.63 16.76 25.36
CA ALA A 125 -2.33 16.54 26.63
C ALA A 125 -3.62 15.72 26.38
N GLN A 126 -4.03 14.90 27.36
CA GLN A 126 -5.24 14.08 27.25
C GLN A 126 -6.48 14.89 26.85
N ALA A 127 -6.64 16.07 27.43
CA ALA A 127 -7.79 16.93 27.13
C ALA A 127 -7.82 17.42 25.66
N GLU A 128 -6.67 17.51 24.99
CA GLU A 128 -6.60 17.86 23.56
C GLU A 128 -7.05 16.68 22.70
N ILE A 129 -6.65 15.45 23.08
CA ILE A 129 -7.08 14.22 22.42
C ILE A 129 -8.60 14.03 22.62
N ASP A 130 -9.08 14.14 23.85
CA ASP A 130 -10.51 13.99 24.19
C ASP A 130 -11.40 14.98 23.45
N ALA A 131 -10.88 16.17 23.14
CA ALA A 131 -11.61 17.18 22.36
C ALA A 131 -11.74 16.83 20.87
N LEU A 132 -10.79 16.08 20.30
CA LEU A 132 -10.77 15.72 18.89
C LEU A 132 -11.34 14.33 18.59
N LEU A 133 -11.33 13.41 19.55
CA LEU A 133 -11.87 12.06 19.37
C LEU A 133 -13.31 12.03 18.83
N PRO A 134 -14.26 12.91 19.25
CA PRO A 134 -15.60 12.96 18.69
C PRO A 134 -15.69 13.39 17.22
N LEU A 135 -14.58 13.88 16.64
CA LEU A 135 -14.50 14.27 15.22
C LEU A 135 -13.95 13.15 14.34
N VAL A 136 -13.59 12.00 14.94
CA VAL A 136 -13.08 10.82 14.25
C VAL A 136 -14.17 9.76 14.18
N GLY A 137 -14.50 9.34 12.98
CA GLY A 137 -15.50 8.35 12.64
C GLY A 137 -15.91 8.53 11.18
N TYR A 138 -15.71 7.51 10.36
CA TYR A 138 -16.00 7.56 8.92
C TYR A 138 -17.45 7.96 8.61
N GLU A 139 -18.37 7.81 9.55
CA GLU A 139 -19.77 8.23 9.47
C GLU A 139 -19.95 9.76 9.34
N HIS A 140 -18.93 10.55 9.69
CA HIS A 140 -18.89 12.00 9.52
C HIS A 140 -18.62 12.45 8.08
N VAL A 141 -18.34 11.50 7.17
CA VAL A 141 -18.12 11.77 5.75
C VAL A 141 -19.38 11.39 4.98
N HIS A 142 -19.98 12.36 4.29
CA HIS A 142 -21.20 12.16 3.52
C HIS A 142 -20.90 12.28 2.03
N GLN A 143 -21.01 11.17 1.32
CA GLN A 143 -20.94 11.13 -0.14
C GLN A 143 -22.37 11.03 -0.69
N SER A 144 -23.01 12.19 -0.94
CA SER A 144 -24.43 12.26 -1.32
C SER A 144 -24.71 11.70 -2.72
N ASP A 145 -23.73 11.79 -3.61
CA ASP A 145 -23.58 11.04 -4.85
C ASP A 145 -22.08 10.77 -5.07
N PHE A 146 -21.70 10.17 -6.21
CA PHE A 146 -20.31 9.77 -6.43
C PHE A 146 -19.30 10.92 -6.32
N TYR A 147 -19.69 12.16 -6.68
CA TYR A 147 -18.77 13.30 -6.76
C TYR A 147 -18.93 14.32 -5.62
N ASN A 148 -20.14 14.42 -5.05
CA ASN A 148 -20.46 15.43 -4.04
C ASN A 148 -20.17 14.90 -2.63
N ILE A 149 -19.20 15.52 -1.97
CA ILE A 149 -18.70 15.10 -0.66
C ILE A 149 -18.90 16.24 0.34
N SER A 150 -19.31 15.92 1.57
CA SER A 150 -19.33 16.85 2.68
C SER A 150 -18.89 16.18 3.98
N LEU A 151 -18.38 16.99 4.90
CA LEU A 151 -17.94 16.60 6.21
C LEU A 151 -18.82 17.24 7.28
N ASP A 152 -19.01 16.56 8.40
CA ASP A 152 -19.55 17.19 9.59
C ASP A 152 -18.63 18.29 10.11
N GLU A 153 -19.17 19.26 10.86
CA GLU A 153 -18.41 20.42 11.34
C GLU A 153 -17.20 20.01 12.19
N GLY A 154 -16.03 20.48 11.83
CA GLY A 154 -14.74 20.21 12.50
C GLY A 154 -14.07 18.90 12.11
N CYS A 155 -14.73 18.03 11.34
CA CYS A 155 -14.13 16.81 10.82
C CYS A 155 -13.18 17.12 9.66
N ALA A 156 -12.17 16.28 9.49
CA ALA A 156 -11.21 16.37 8.39
C ALA A 156 -10.71 14.98 8.03
N ILE A 157 -10.35 14.77 6.76
CA ILE A 157 -9.88 13.47 6.26
C ILE A 157 -8.39 13.47 5.92
N ASP A 158 -7.79 12.28 6.04
CA ASP A 158 -6.45 11.97 5.57
C ASP A 158 -6.49 10.66 4.76
N LEU A 159 -6.11 10.72 3.50
CA LEU A 159 -6.06 9.56 2.60
C LEU A 159 -4.66 8.92 2.55
N GLY A 160 -3.71 9.36 3.39
CA GLY A 160 -2.33 8.85 3.39
C GLY A 160 -2.20 7.35 3.63
N GLY A 161 -3.17 6.72 4.31
CA GLY A 161 -3.21 5.29 4.55
C GLY A 161 -3.80 4.44 3.41
N VAL A 162 -4.16 5.07 2.26
CA VAL A 162 -4.71 4.37 1.07
C VAL A 162 -4.21 4.94 -0.25
N ALA A 163 -3.67 6.15 -0.26
CA ALA A 163 -3.29 6.84 -1.50
C ALA A 163 -2.16 6.12 -2.26
N LYS A 164 -1.22 5.50 -1.56
CA LYS A 164 -0.15 4.71 -2.18
C LYS A 164 -0.68 3.40 -2.76
N GLY A 165 -1.62 2.76 -2.06
CA GLY A 165 -2.34 1.59 -2.55
C GLY A 165 -3.10 1.90 -3.84
N TYR A 166 -3.79 3.04 -3.90
CA TYR A 166 -4.49 3.50 -5.09
C TYR A 166 -3.52 3.82 -6.24
N ALA A 167 -2.39 4.45 -5.95
CA ALA A 167 -1.35 4.68 -6.95
C ALA A 167 -0.80 3.35 -7.51
N ALA A 168 -0.66 2.32 -6.67
CA ALA A 168 -0.29 0.98 -7.11
C ALA A 168 -1.39 0.31 -7.96
N ASP A 169 -2.68 0.50 -7.63
CA ASP A 169 -3.80 0.05 -8.46
C ASP A 169 -3.75 0.69 -9.85
N CYS A 170 -3.48 2.00 -9.94
CA CYS A 170 -3.31 2.72 -11.20
C CYS A 170 -2.13 2.17 -12.01
N ALA A 171 -0.99 1.91 -11.35
CA ALA A 171 0.17 1.30 -11.99
C ALA A 171 -0.14 -0.10 -12.52
N ALA A 172 -0.85 -0.92 -11.76
CA ALA A 172 -1.29 -2.26 -12.16
C ALA A 172 -2.14 -2.22 -13.45
N VAL A 173 -3.11 -1.30 -13.52
CA VAL A 173 -3.91 -1.10 -14.73
C VAL A 173 -3.06 -0.71 -15.94
N LEU A 174 -2.05 0.15 -15.75
CA LEU A 174 -1.15 0.57 -16.84
C LEU A 174 -0.26 -0.58 -17.31
N PHE A 175 0.26 -1.41 -16.39
CA PHE A 175 1.01 -2.62 -16.75
C PHE A 175 0.14 -3.60 -17.56
N HIS A 176 -1.06 -3.91 -17.08
CA HIS A 176 -1.96 -4.87 -17.74
C HIS A 176 -2.51 -4.40 -19.10
N ARG A 177 -2.53 -3.09 -19.35
CA ARG A 177 -2.95 -2.50 -20.64
C ARG A 177 -1.81 -2.31 -21.64
N SER A 178 -0.64 -2.83 -21.34
CA SER A 178 0.55 -2.73 -22.15
C SER A 178 1.01 -4.10 -22.69
N ASP A 179 1.98 -4.09 -23.61
CA ASP A 179 2.63 -5.30 -24.13
C ASP A 179 3.86 -5.72 -23.31
N LEU A 180 3.94 -5.29 -22.05
CA LEU A 180 5.03 -5.65 -21.14
C LEU A 180 4.96 -7.11 -20.71
N THR A 181 6.13 -7.70 -20.51
CA THR A 181 6.25 -9.07 -19.97
C THR A 181 6.46 -9.10 -18.47
N GLY A 182 6.80 -7.95 -17.87
CA GLY A 182 6.98 -7.82 -16.42
C GLY A 182 7.07 -6.38 -15.98
N GLY A 183 6.78 -6.15 -14.72
CA GLY A 183 6.85 -4.85 -14.08
C GLY A 183 6.90 -4.96 -12.56
N CYS A 184 7.48 -3.96 -11.92
CA CYS A 184 7.47 -3.81 -10.47
C CYS A 184 7.33 -2.33 -10.13
N ALA A 185 6.27 -1.97 -9.41
CA ALA A 185 6.09 -0.64 -8.85
C ALA A 185 6.29 -0.72 -7.34
N ASN A 186 7.41 -0.20 -6.83
CA ASN A 186 7.65 -0.04 -5.39
C ASN A 186 7.42 1.44 -5.02
N LEU A 187 6.30 1.70 -4.38
CA LEU A 187 5.82 3.03 -4.02
C LEU A 187 6.02 3.29 -2.51
N GLY A 188 7.28 3.09 -2.04
CA GLY A 188 7.63 3.34 -0.64
C GLY A 188 7.06 2.29 0.33
N GLY A 189 7.15 1.01 -0.05
CA GLY A 189 6.65 -0.12 0.74
C GLY A 189 5.30 -0.67 0.28
N ASN A 190 4.58 0.06 -0.57
CA ASN A 190 3.45 -0.45 -1.34
C ASN A 190 3.99 -0.98 -2.66
N VAL A 191 4.07 -2.29 -2.82
CA VAL A 191 4.66 -2.95 -3.97
C VAL A 191 3.59 -3.63 -4.80
N TYR A 192 3.60 -3.40 -6.11
CA TYR A 192 2.87 -4.22 -7.07
C TYR A 192 3.86 -4.88 -8.03
N VAL A 193 3.71 -6.17 -8.25
CA VAL A 193 4.49 -6.93 -9.23
C VAL A 193 3.59 -7.49 -10.32
N TYR A 194 4.04 -7.35 -11.57
CA TYR A 194 3.35 -7.78 -12.79
C TYR A 194 4.18 -8.80 -13.55
N GLY A 195 3.54 -9.88 -14.01
CA GLY A 195 4.16 -10.88 -14.85
C GLY A 195 5.43 -11.46 -14.26
N THR A 196 6.54 -11.47 -15.02
CA THR A 196 7.80 -12.08 -14.59
C THR A 196 8.96 -11.07 -14.56
N ASN A 197 9.97 -11.37 -13.75
CA ASN A 197 11.22 -10.62 -13.75
C ASN A 197 12.05 -10.88 -15.02
N ALA A 198 13.16 -10.19 -15.18
CA ALA A 198 14.04 -10.32 -16.37
C ALA A 198 14.60 -11.74 -16.60
N GLY A 199 14.55 -12.60 -15.60
CA GLY A 199 14.92 -14.02 -15.70
C GLY A 199 13.76 -14.95 -16.07
N GLY A 200 12.56 -14.42 -16.34
CA GLY A 200 11.35 -15.20 -16.62
C GLY A 200 10.78 -15.94 -15.42
N LYS A 201 11.09 -15.48 -14.20
CA LYS A 201 10.64 -16.06 -12.92
C LYS A 201 9.69 -15.10 -12.21
N PRO A 202 8.93 -15.55 -11.20
CA PRO A 202 8.24 -14.67 -10.28
C PRO A 202 9.18 -13.59 -9.69
N TRP A 203 8.62 -12.48 -9.27
CA TRP A 203 9.34 -11.42 -8.57
C TRP A 203 9.56 -11.83 -7.12
N SER A 204 10.79 -11.66 -6.62
CA SER A 204 11.12 -11.89 -5.22
C SER A 204 10.91 -10.59 -4.44
N VAL A 205 9.84 -10.51 -3.67
CA VAL A 205 9.48 -9.35 -2.85
C VAL A 205 9.94 -9.61 -1.41
N ALA A 206 10.88 -8.81 -0.93
CA ALA A 206 11.41 -8.91 0.43
C ALA A 206 10.55 -8.13 1.41
N ILE A 207 10.14 -8.76 2.51
CA ILE A 207 9.51 -8.08 3.65
C ILE A 207 10.63 -7.58 4.56
N GLN A 208 10.68 -6.27 4.79
CA GLN A 208 11.72 -5.62 5.60
C GLN A 208 11.74 -6.18 7.03
N ASP A 209 12.94 -6.33 7.60
CA ASP A 209 13.11 -6.66 9.02
C ASP A 209 12.95 -5.39 9.87
N PRO A 210 11.89 -5.28 10.71
CA PRO A 210 11.69 -4.11 11.57
C PRO A 210 12.82 -3.85 12.57
N ARG A 211 13.56 -4.89 12.94
CA ARG A 211 14.66 -4.81 13.92
C ARG A 211 15.99 -4.38 13.32
N SER A 212 16.10 -4.40 11.97
CA SER A 212 17.40 -4.18 11.32
C SER A 212 17.22 -3.53 9.94
N SER A 213 17.46 -2.22 9.87
CA SER A 213 17.43 -1.49 8.61
C SER A 213 18.38 -2.10 7.57
N GLY A 214 17.90 -2.27 6.35
CA GLY A 214 18.64 -2.87 5.23
C GLY A 214 18.63 -4.40 5.20
N ASN A 215 17.97 -5.05 6.16
CA ASN A 215 17.72 -6.49 6.17
C ASN A 215 16.24 -6.80 5.87
N TYR A 216 15.96 -8.09 5.63
CA TYR A 216 14.60 -8.59 5.42
C TYR A 216 14.29 -9.74 6.39
N ALA A 217 13.02 -9.92 6.71
CA ALA A 217 12.55 -11.03 7.55
C ALA A 217 12.26 -12.27 6.70
N CYS A 218 11.61 -12.11 5.56
CA CYS A 218 11.29 -13.20 4.62
C CYS A 218 11.20 -12.65 3.19
N VAL A 219 11.06 -13.55 2.22
CA VAL A 219 10.86 -13.20 0.80
C VAL A 219 9.66 -13.94 0.26
N LEU A 220 8.84 -13.26 -0.53
CA LEU A 220 7.71 -13.84 -1.26
C LEU A 220 8.02 -13.85 -2.76
N ASP A 221 7.88 -15.00 -3.41
CA ASP A 221 8.02 -15.13 -4.87
C ASP A 221 6.64 -15.01 -5.52
N LEU A 222 6.35 -13.87 -6.13
CA LEU A 222 5.01 -13.46 -6.56
C LEU A 222 4.96 -13.02 -8.01
N SER A 223 3.79 -13.17 -8.62
CA SER A 223 3.39 -12.57 -9.90
C SER A 223 1.97 -12.00 -9.75
N ASP A 224 1.70 -10.87 -10.41
CA ASP A 224 0.38 -10.24 -10.44
C ASP A 224 -0.23 -10.03 -9.02
N ALA A 225 0.59 -9.48 -8.12
CA ALA A 225 0.26 -9.34 -6.72
C ALA A 225 0.69 -7.98 -6.14
N PHE A 226 -0.11 -7.50 -5.19
CA PHE A 226 0.24 -6.40 -4.31
C PHE A 226 0.83 -6.94 -3.01
N VAL A 227 1.83 -6.26 -2.48
CA VAL A 227 2.40 -6.47 -1.14
C VAL A 227 2.50 -5.11 -0.49
N VAL A 228 1.68 -4.86 0.51
CA VAL A 228 1.62 -3.57 1.20
C VAL A 228 1.94 -3.77 2.67
N THR A 229 2.89 -3.00 3.18
CA THR A 229 3.40 -3.16 4.54
C THR A 229 3.23 -1.89 5.36
N SER A 230 2.57 -2.02 6.52
CA SER A 230 2.52 -1.03 7.59
C SER A 230 3.33 -1.48 8.80
N GLY A 231 4.01 -0.52 9.47
CA GLY A 231 4.76 -0.81 10.68
C GLY A 231 5.24 0.45 11.39
N GLY A 232 5.23 0.44 12.71
CA GLY A 232 5.59 1.57 13.56
C GLY A 232 7.06 1.99 13.47
N TYR A 233 7.95 1.13 12.96
CA TYR A 233 9.37 1.41 12.82
C TYR A 233 9.72 2.41 11.72
N GLN A 234 8.82 2.66 10.77
CA GLN A 234 9.08 3.50 9.59
C GLN A 234 9.12 5.00 9.93
N ARG A 235 8.15 5.46 10.72
CA ARG A 235 8.02 6.86 11.12
C ARG A 235 7.65 6.95 12.60
N ASN A 236 8.55 7.48 13.40
CA ASN A 236 8.37 7.64 14.83
C ASN A 236 9.19 8.82 15.36
N PHE A 237 8.87 9.26 16.56
CA PHE A 237 9.71 10.17 17.32
C PHE A 237 9.87 9.67 18.76
N THR A 238 10.96 10.09 19.39
CA THR A 238 11.23 9.80 20.80
C THR A 238 10.91 11.02 21.66
N ALA A 239 9.98 10.87 22.58
CA ALA A 239 9.61 11.90 23.53
C ALA A 239 10.73 12.17 24.57
N PRO A 240 10.72 13.29 25.29
CA PRO A 240 11.76 13.64 26.28
C PRO A 240 11.93 12.62 27.42
N ASP A 241 10.92 11.83 27.71
CA ASP A 241 10.94 10.74 28.71
C ASP A 241 11.50 9.42 28.18
N GLY A 242 11.87 9.36 26.89
CA GLY A 242 12.41 8.19 26.20
C GLY A 242 11.34 7.30 25.56
N THR A 243 10.05 7.61 25.70
CA THR A 243 8.98 6.86 25.03
C THR A 243 9.00 7.11 23.51
N VAL A 244 8.89 6.05 22.74
CA VAL A 244 8.81 6.10 21.26
C VAL A 244 7.36 6.07 20.84
N TYR A 245 6.95 7.06 20.06
CA TYR A 245 5.62 7.17 19.47
C TYR A 245 5.69 7.04 17.97
N GLN A 246 4.98 6.08 17.40
CA GLN A 246 4.90 5.82 15.97
C GLN A 246 3.66 6.51 15.35
N HIS A 247 3.64 6.61 14.01
CA HIS A 247 2.71 7.46 13.27
C HIS A 247 1.30 6.86 13.04
N ILE A 248 1.10 5.55 13.27
CA ILE A 248 -0.20 4.91 13.09
C ILE A 248 -1.05 5.17 14.34
N ILE A 249 -2.02 6.05 14.24
CA ILE A 249 -2.90 6.42 15.35
C ILE A 249 -4.07 5.42 15.42
N ASP A 250 -4.37 4.93 16.62
CA ASP A 250 -5.61 4.19 16.88
C ASP A 250 -6.79 5.17 16.94
N PRO A 251 -7.78 5.09 16.03
CA PRO A 251 -8.91 6.01 15.99
C PRO A 251 -9.80 5.96 17.24
N LYS A 252 -9.77 4.86 17.98
CA LYS A 252 -10.59 4.67 19.19
C LYS A 252 -10.00 5.36 20.43
N THR A 253 -8.67 5.41 20.50
CA THR A 253 -7.97 5.96 21.68
C THR A 253 -7.40 7.35 21.42
N GLY A 254 -7.15 7.69 20.13
CA GLY A 254 -6.46 8.90 19.72
C GLY A 254 -4.96 8.90 20.00
N TYR A 255 -4.40 7.77 20.47
CA TYR A 255 -2.96 7.56 20.66
C TYR A 255 -2.36 6.75 19.52
N PRO A 256 -1.03 6.84 19.31
CA PRO A 256 -0.31 5.84 18.51
C PRO A 256 -0.67 4.44 18.98
N ALA A 257 -0.97 3.56 18.03
CA ALA A 257 -1.44 2.20 18.32
C ALA A 257 -0.41 1.43 19.18
N ASP A 258 -0.88 0.88 20.29
CA ASP A 258 -0.13 -0.03 21.15
C ASP A 258 -0.37 -1.46 20.64
N SER A 259 0.49 -1.90 19.74
CA SER A 259 0.35 -3.16 19.01
C SER A 259 1.47 -4.13 19.39
N ASP A 260 1.12 -5.39 19.59
CA ASP A 260 2.05 -6.52 19.74
C ASP A 260 2.70 -6.92 18.38
N LEU A 261 2.32 -6.23 17.29
CA LEU A 261 2.89 -6.37 15.96
C LEU A 261 3.90 -5.26 15.68
N THR A 262 5.03 -5.61 15.09
CA THR A 262 6.03 -4.66 14.58
C THR A 262 5.82 -4.35 13.10
N SER A 263 5.22 -5.29 12.34
CA SER A 263 4.95 -5.15 10.91
C SER A 263 3.76 -6.01 10.48
N VAL A 264 2.95 -5.47 9.60
CA VAL A 264 1.84 -6.15 8.92
C VAL A 264 2.01 -5.98 7.43
N SER A 265 2.15 -7.08 6.69
CA SER A 265 2.16 -7.08 5.23
C SER A 265 0.91 -7.79 4.72
N ILE A 266 0.14 -7.12 3.89
CA ILE A 266 -1.04 -7.66 3.21
C ILE A 266 -0.70 -7.99 1.77
N ILE A 267 -1.12 -9.16 1.34
CA ILE A 267 -0.93 -9.66 -0.03
C ILE A 267 -2.30 -9.84 -0.68
N THR A 268 -2.52 -9.14 -1.79
CA THR A 268 -3.73 -9.27 -2.60
C THR A 268 -3.37 -9.55 -4.05
N HIS A 269 -4.29 -10.12 -4.81
CA HIS A 269 -4.07 -10.54 -6.19
C HIS A 269 -5.07 -9.89 -7.15
N GLY A 270 -4.66 -9.74 -8.42
CA GLY A 270 -5.46 -9.12 -9.47
C GLY A 270 -5.14 -7.65 -9.68
N ALA A 271 -5.52 -7.11 -10.84
CA ALA A 271 -5.20 -5.74 -11.27
C ALA A 271 -6.39 -4.77 -11.20
N MET A 272 -7.54 -5.25 -10.82
CA MET A 272 -8.80 -4.50 -10.87
C MET A 272 -9.51 -4.54 -9.53
N GLY A 273 -10.28 -3.49 -9.24
CA GLY A 273 -11.16 -3.45 -8.08
C GLY A 273 -10.54 -2.97 -6.78
N GLY A 274 -9.43 -2.21 -6.84
CA GLY A 274 -8.86 -1.56 -5.65
C GLY A 274 -8.10 -2.50 -4.72
N GLN A 275 -7.41 -3.50 -5.27
CA GLN A 275 -6.67 -4.49 -4.48
C GLN A 275 -5.50 -3.86 -3.71
N GLY A 276 -4.78 -2.91 -4.32
CA GLY A 276 -3.73 -2.14 -3.68
C GLY A 276 -4.27 -1.24 -2.58
N THR A 277 -5.39 -0.56 -2.84
CA THR A 277 -6.11 0.29 -1.86
C THR A 277 -6.59 -0.53 -0.67
N CYS A 278 -7.17 -1.71 -0.91
CA CYS A 278 -7.59 -2.67 0.12
C CYS A 278 -6.40 -3.10 0.98
N ALA A 279 -5.29 -3.50 0.35
CA ALA A 279 -4.09 -3.94 1.06
C ALA A 279 -3.49 -2.82 1.93
N ASP A 280 -3.50 -1.55 1.46
CA ASP A 280 -3.01 -0.39 2.20
C ASP A 280 -3.88 -0.12 3.44
N ALA A 281 -5.21 -0.06 3.27
CA ALA A 281 -6.15 0.10 4.37
C ALA A 281 -6.05 -1.03 5.41
N TYR A 282 -6.01 -2.28 4.94
CA TYR A 282 -5.96 -3.44 5.83
C TYR A 282 -4.62 -3.56 6.56
N SER A 283 -3.49 -3.22 5.92
CA SER A 283 -2.20 -3.24 6.61
C SER A 283 -2.17 -2.30 7.81
N THR A 284 -2.79 -1.12 7.70
CA THR A 284 -2.95 -0.15 8.77
C THR A 284 -3.94 -0.65 9.83
N ALA A 285 -5.13 -1.11 9.42
CA ALA A 285 -6.15 -1.59 10.34
C ALA A 285 -5.68 -2.77 11.18
N LEU A 286 -5.06 -3.78 10.54
CA LEU A 286 -4.62 -4.98 11.23
C LEU A 286 -3.43 -4.70 12.16
N TYR A 287 -2.59 -3.71 11.85
CA TYR A 287 -1.59 -3.22 12.78
C TYR A 287 -2.24 -2.64 14.06
N VAL A 288 -3.29 -1.84 13.90
CA VAL A 288 -4.07 -1.27 15.03
C VAL A 288 -4.77 -2.37 15.84
N MET A 289 -5.31 -3.39 15.17
CA MET A 289 -6.03 -4.49 15.84
C MET A 289 -5.11 -5.43 16.63
N GLY A 290 -3.80 -5.45 16.37
CA GLY A 290 -2.84 -6.39 16.93
C GLY A 290 -3.00 -7.83 16.40
N GLU A 291 -2.18 -8.76 16.89
CA GLU A 291 -2.12 -10.15 16.37
C GLU A 291 -3.47 -10.85 16.43
N ALA A 292 -4.13 -10.84 17.59
CA ALA A 292 -5.39 -11.55 17.75
C ALA A 292 -6.49 -11.00 16.85
N GLY A 293 -6.63 -9.67 16.80
CA GLY A 293 -7.62 -9.00 15.93
C GLY A 293 -7.33 -9.21 14.45
N ALA A 294 -6.07 -9.15 14.06
CA ALA A 294 -5.63 -9.39 12.68
C ALA A 294 -5.97 -10.82 12.21
N VAL A 295 -5.72 -11.82 13.05
CA VAL A 295 -6.01 -13.22 12.74
C VAL A 295 -7.52 -13.46 12.64
N ASP A 296 -8.32 -12.89 13.55
CA ASP A 296 -9.78 -13.04 13.54
C ASP A 296 -10.40 -12.31 12.32
N PHE A 297 -9.89 -11.13 11.98
CA PHE A 297 -10.30 -10.42 10.76
C PHE A 297 -9.97 -11.22 9.51
N TRP A 298 -8.75 -11.73 9.39
CA TRP A 298 -8.36 -12.55 8.26
C TRP A 298 -9.23 -13.80 8.12
N ARG A 299 -9.56 -14.51 9.20
CA ARG A 299 -10.43 -15.71 9.14
C ARG A 299 -11.79 -15.43 8.53
N SER A 300 -12.35 -14.25 8.78
CA SER A 300 -13.62 -13.82 8.18
C SER A 300 -13.48 -13.35 6.72
N HIS A 301 -12.24 -13.09 6.25
CA HIS A 301 -11.91 -12.56 4.92
C HIS A 301 -10.86 -13.40 4.17
N SER A 302 -10.67 -14.67 4.55
CA SER A 302 -9.56 -15.53 4.10
C SER A 302 -9.51 -15.81 2.58
N THR A 303 -10.56 -15.48 1.84
CA THR A 303 -10.59 -15.57 0.37
C THR A 303 -10.23 -14.23 -0.30
N THR A 304 -10.03 -13.17 0.46
CA THR A 304 -9.82 -11.82 -0.06
C THR A 304 -8.34 -11.46 -0.10
N PHE A 305 -7.58 -11.85 0.92
CA PHE A 305 -6.17 -11.52 1.05
C PHE A 305 -5.40 -12.57 1.86
N ASP A 306 -4.09 -12.57 1.66
CA ASP A 306 -3.13 -13.24 2.53
C ASP A 306 -2.35 -12.20 3.35
N MET A 307 -1.66 -12.63 4.41
CA MET A 307 -0.86 -11.72 5.24
C MET A 307 0.39 -12.38 5.82
N VAL A 308 1.37 -11.51 6.11
CA VAL A 308 2.54 -11.81 6.94
C VAL A 308 2.55 -10.84 8.11
N LEU A 309 2.56 -11.35 9.33
CA LEU A 309 2.66 -10.58 10.58
C LEU A 309 4.04 -10.80 11.20
N ILE A 310 4.70 -9.73 11.63
CA ILE A 310 5.92 -9.80 12.42
C ILE A 310 5.60 -9.28 13.82
N THR A 311 5.78 -10.12 14.83
CA THR A 311 5.45 -9.82 16.21
C THR A 311 6.64 -9.25 16.98
N GLU A 312 6.37 -8.57 18.10
CA GLU A 312 7.42 -8.03 18.98
C GLU A 312 8.28 -9.14 19.62
N ASP A 313 7.69 -10.29 19.91
CA ASP A 313 8.40 -11.46 20.49
C ASP A 313 9.21 -12.26 19.47
N GLY A 314 9.25 -11.83 18.19
CA GLY A 314 10.14 -12.37 17.16
C GLY A 314 9.59 -13.56 16.40
N ARG A 315 8.26 -13.67 16.27
CA ARG A 315 7.60 -14.60 15.36
C ARG A 315 7.30 -13.92 14.01
N VAL A 316 7.34 -14.71 12.96
CA VAL A 316 6.79 -14.36 11.63
C VAL A 316 5.65 -15.31 11.35
N LEU A 317 4.45 -14.79 11.42
CA LEU A 317 3.22 -15.54 11.16
C LEU A 317 2.79 -15.29 9.72
N TYR A 318 2.39 -16.34 8.99
CA TYR A 318 1.93 -16.17 7.61
C TYR A 318 0.72 -17.06 7.32
N THR A 319 -0.14 -16.60 6.44
CA THR A 319 -1.35 -17.32 6.04
C THR A 319 -1.03 -18.52 5.15
N PRO A 320 -1.82 -19.60 5.19
CA PRO A 320 -1.57 -20.81 4.41
C PRO A 320 -1.52 -20.59 2.90
N GLY A 321 -2.21 -19.56 2.38
CA GLY A 321 -2.17 -19.20 0.96
C GLY A 321 -0.79 -18.83 0.43
N LEU A 322 0.12 -18.45 1.32
CA LEU A 322 1.50 -18.09 0.96
C LEU A 322 2.48 -19.27 0.98
N ALA A 323 2.07 -20.48 1.41
CA ALA A 323 2.98 -21.60 1.69
C ALA A 323 3.92 -21.96 0.51
N ASP A 324 3.42 -21.86 -0.73
CA ASP A 324 4.18 -22.23 -1.93
C ASP A 324 5.13 -21.13 -2.42
N CYS A 325 4.97 -19.89 -1.94
CA CYS A 325 5.78 -18.73 -2.37
C CYS A 325 6.59 -18.08 -1.24
N PHE A 326 6.42 -18.55 0.01
CA PHE A 326 7.07 -18.00 1.19
C PHE A 326 8.47 -18.62 1.39
N ASN A 327 9.47 -17.76 1.48
CA ASN A 327 10.85 -18.16 1.70
C ASN A 327 11.35 -17.57 3.03
N GLU A 328 11.63 -18.45 3.99
CA GLU A 328 12.23 -18.08 5.27
C GLU A 328 13.67 -17.58 5.07
N ARG A 329 14.11 -16.66 5.91
CA ARG A 329 15.51 -16.23 5.92
C ARG A 329 16.27 -17.01 6.98
N GLU A 330 17.20 -17.85 6.54
CA GLU A 330 18.11 -18.57 7.44
C GLU A 330 18.92 -17.59 8.33
N GLY A 331 19.03 -17.92 9.61
CA GLY A 331 19.80 -17.12 10.57
C GLY A 331 19.17 -15.76 10.91
N SER A 332 17.92 -15.52 10.57
CA SER A 332 17.20 -14.29 10.89
C SER A 332 16.95 -14.08 12.39
N GLY A 333 16.91 -15.18 13.15
CA GLY A 333 16.51 -15.20 14.56
C GLY A 333 14.99 -15.10 14.78
N TYR A 334 14.18 -15.16 13.71
CA TYR A 334 12.74 -15.30 13.80
C TYR A 334 12.29 -16.74 13.90
N VAL A 335 11.12 -16.95 14.51
CA VAL A 335 10.40 -18.22 14.49
C VAL A 335 9.26 -18.10 13.47
N TYR A 336 9.31 -18.89 12.40
CA TYR A 336 8.32 -18.85 11.32
C TYR A 336 7.19 -19.84 11.61
N GLN A 337 5.95 -19.39 11.51
CA GLN A 337 4.77 -20.18 11.84
C GLN A 337 3.62 -19.92 10.83
N PRO A 338 3.15 -20.93 10.10
CA PRO A 338 1.91 -20.80 9.36
C PRO A 338 0.73 -20.66 10.32
N LEU A 339 -0.19 -19.75 10.02
CA LEU A 339 -1.44 -19.61 10.74
C LEU A 339 -2.33 -20.83 10.49
N ALA A 340 -3.04 -21.27 11.52
CA ALA A 340 -4.07 -22.28 11.35
C ALA A 340 -5.29 -21.68 10.64
N ALA A 341 -5.78 -22.39 9.62
CA ALA A 341 -6.96 -22.02 8.85
C ALA A 341 -8.23 -22.01 9.71
#